data_efdcd4503e72c290561111f676933157
#
_entry.id   efdcd4503e72c290561111f676933157
#
_cell.length_a   1.000
_cell.length_b   1.000
_cell.length_c   1.000
_cell.angle_alpha   90.00
_cell.angle_beta   90.00
_cell.angle_gamma   90.00
#
_symmetry.space_group_name_H-M   'P 1'
#
loop_
_entity.id
_entity.type
_entity.pdbx_description
1 polymer ?
#
loop_
_entity_poly.entity_id
_entity_poly.type
_entity_poly.pdbx_seq_one_letter_code
_entity_poly.pdbx_strand_id
1 'polypeptide(L)'
;YAVADVNYARLQSFTHSLSERFSSITVSQYLIAVRKVLSAAVSLGALQNLPEFPKVKAQTNSRGPFTPTEYWQLLRTSRALCGQPAPDDAHTLRVRHGLRQSDYTMPPDLAWVVGFMVNSFIRPSDLKTLKHKHVEIVRNANVYLRLTLPATKSHDKPIVTLQPAVRVYRALTKHHHLKGNANPNDYLFLPQHKDRAYAARVLAYYFNCVMAETGLKHGAQGQPRSLYSLRHSSITFRLLYGHGIDVLTLARNARTSVDMINRHYASTLTAEQNIGILQSRRPQARFNP
;
A
#
# COMPACT_ATOMS: atom_id res chain seq x y z
N TYR A 1 -16.17 -21.63 31.30
CA TYR A 1 -16.08 -20.30 31.96
C TYR A 1 -17.33 -19.51 31.57
N ALA A 2 -17.99 -18.88 32.55
CA ALA A 2 -19.08 -17.97 32.26
C ALA A 2 -18.54 -16.60 31.80
N VAL A 3 -19.31 -15.87 31.01
CA VAL A 3 -18.91 -14.51 30.54
C VAL A 3 -18.75 -13.58 31.76
N ALA A 4 -19.52 -13.79 32.81
CA ALA A 4 -19.43 -13.05 34.08
C ALA A 4 -18.09 -13.20 34.81
N ASP A 5 -17.33 -14.26 34.52
CA ASP A 5 -16.01 -14.49 35.13
C ASP A 5 -14.88 -13.65 34.52
N VAL A 6 -15.15 -12.94 33.40
CA VAL A 6 -14.14 -12.14 32.71
C VAL A 6 -13.92 -10.84 33.46
N ASN A 7 -12.75 -10.74 34.10
CA ASN A 7 -12.31 -9.56 34.85
C ASN A 7 -10.97 -9.05 34.33
N TYR A 8 -10.48 -7.94 34.89
CA TYR A 8 -9.20 -7.32 34.52
C TYR A 8 -8.02 -8.29 34.59
N ALA A 9 -7.92 -9.10 35.69
CA ALA A 9 -6.80 -10.02 35.85
C ALA A 9 -6.75 -11.09 34.76
N ARG A 10 -7.90 -11.65 34.38
CA ARG A 10 -7.99 -12.61 33.27
C ARG A 10 -7.65 -11.96 31.91
N LEU A 11 -8.12 -10.72 31.66
CA LEU A 11 -7.76 -9.98 30.44
C LEU A 11 -6.26 -9.65 30.41
N GLN A 12 -5.65 -9.36 31.55
CA GLN A 12 -4.23 -9.13 31.67
C GLN A 12 -3.41 -10.40 31.37
N SER A 13 -3.76 -11.55 31.98
CA SER A 13 -3.13 -12.84 31.67
C SER A 13 -3.25 -13.22 30.21
N PHE A 14 -4.44 -13.04 29.63
CA PHE A 14 -4.69 -13.25 28.19
C PHE A 14 -3.80 -12.33 27.33
N THR A 15 -3.71 -11.05 27.68
CA THR A 15 -2.87 -10.09 26.98
C THR A 15 -1.40 -10.48 27.05
N HIS A 16 -0.93 -10.95 28.21
CA HIS A 16 0.44 -11.41 28.40
C HIS A 16 0.74 -12.62 27.50
N SER A 17 -0.09 -13.64 27.53
CA SER A 17 0.08 -14.85 26.69
C SER A 17 0.06 -14.54 25.18
N LEU A 18 -0.73 -13.56 24.73
CA LEU A 18 -0.70 -13.10 23.36
C LEU A 18 0.59 -12.33 23.03
N SER A 19 1.10 -11.54 23.97
CA SER A 19 2.30 -10.71 23.76
C SER A 19 3.58 -11.52 23.56
N GLU A 20 3.63 -12.76 24.06
CA GLU A 20 4.73 -13.70 23.81
C GLU A 20 4.78 -14.18 22.33
N ARG A 21 3.65 -14.15 21.64
CA ARG A 21 3.48 -14.75 20.30
C ARG A 21 3.20 -13.75 19.20
N PHE A 22 2.64 -12.60 19.52
CA PHE A 22 2.13 -11.63 18.56
C PHE A 22 2.67 -10.22 18.80
N SER A 23 2.69 -9.42 17.72
CA SER A 23 3.03 -8.00 17.82
C SER A 23 1.99 -7.22 18.64
N SER A 24 2.40 -6.12 19.28
CA SER A 24 1.51 -5.25 20.07
C SER A 24 0.27 -4.76 19.30
N ILE A 25 0.40 -4.55 17.98
CA ILE A 25 -0.74 -4.21 17.12
C ILE A 25 -1.73 -5.37 17.04
N THR A 26 -1.25 -6.60 16.84
CA THR A 26 -2.09 -7.80 16.80
C THR A 26 -2.79 -8.05 18.13
N VAL A 27 -2.07 -7.93 19.23
CA VAL A 27 -2.62 -8.03 20.59
C VAL A 27 -3.74 -6.99 20.80
N SER A 28 -3.50 -5.74 20.40
CA SER A 28 -4.53 -4.69 20.48
C SER A 28 -5.78 -5.03 19.65
N GLN A 29 -5.63 -5.64 18.46
CA GLN A 29 -6.77 -6.08 17.66
C GLN A 29 -7.58 -7.21 18.32
N TYR A 30 -6.91 -8.19 18.96
CA TYR A 30 -7.60 -9.21 19.75
C TYR A 30 -8.39 -8.59 20.90
N LEU A 31 -7.80 -7.64 21.64
CA LEU A 31 -8.51 -6.95 22.73
C LEU A 31 -9.72 -6.14 22.23
N ILE A 32 -9.62 -5.52 21.05
CA ILE A 32 -10.78 -4.85 20.41
C ILE A 32 -11.89 -5.85 20.09
N ALA A 33 -11.55 -7.04 19.57
CA ALA A 33 -12.53 -8.08 19.29
C ALA A 33 -13.21 -8.58 20.57
N VAL A 34 -12.43 -8.88 21.62
CA VAL A 34 -12.93 -9.28 22.95
C VAL A 34 -13.85 -8.20 23.53
N ARG A 35 -13.43 -6.92 23.45
CA ARG A 35 -14.27 -5.79 23.92
C ARG A 35 -15.62 -5.74 23.24
N LYS A 36 -15.68 -5.98 21.92
CA LYS A 36 -16.96 -6.00 21.18
C LYS A 36 -17.87 -7.12 21.66
N VAL A 37 -17.32 -8.32 21.91
CA VAL A 37 -18.10 -9.45 22.43
C VAL A 37 -18.64 -9.16 23.83
N LEU A 38 -17.80 -8.63 24.74
CA LEU A 38 -18.22 -8.29 26.10
C LEU A 38 -19.20 -7.11 26.10
N SER A 39 -19.06 -6.13 25.19
CA SER A 39 -20.05 -5.05 25.05
C SER A 39 -21.41 -5.59 24.59
N ALA A 40 -21.45 -6.58 23.70
CA ALA A 40 -22.69 -7.24 23.31
C ALA A 40 -23.30 -8.01 24.49
N ALA A 41 -22.48 -8.68 25.32
CA ALA A 41 -22.95 -9.37 26.53
C ALA A 41 -23.59 -8.40 27.54
N VAL A 42 -23.02 -7.19 27.71
CA VAL A 42 -23.65 -6.13 28.52
C VAL A 42 -25.00 -5.72 27.94
N SER A 43 -25.07 -5.49 26.62
CA SER A 43 -26.31 -5.10 25.95
C SER A 43 -27.43 -6.18 26.05
N LEU A 44 -27.05 -7.44 26.17
CA LEU A 44 -27.96 -8.58 26.35
C LEU A 44 -28.30 -8.89 27.82
N GLY A 45 -27.76 -8.10 28.78
CA GLY A 45 -27.96 -8.34 30.21
C GLY A 45 -27.19 -9.53 30.79
N ALA A 46 -26.32 -10.18 29.99
CA ALA A 46 -25.48 -11.29 30.44
C ALA A 46 -24.26 -10.85 31.26
N LEU A 47 -23.93 -9.55 31.21
CA LEU A 47 -22.89 -8.90 31.99
C LEU A 47 -23.43 -7.55 32.49
N GLN A 48 -23.19 -7.22 33.77
CA GLN A 48 -23.68 -5.94 34.33
C GLN A 48 -22.87 -4.74 33.79
N ASN A 49 -21.54 -4.87 33.77
CA ASN A 49 -20.65 -3.81 33.34
C ASN A 49 -19.50 -4.36 32.50
N LEU A 50 -19.00 -3.54 31.58
CA LEU A 50 -17.82 -3.87 30.81
C LEU A 50 -16.59 -3.83 31.73
N PRO A 51 -15.76 -4.91 31.83
CA PRO A 51 -14.54 -4.89 32.62
C PRO A 51 -13.52 -3.90 32.05
N GLU A 52 -12.62 -3.39 32.92
CA GLU A 52 -11.50 -2.60 32.47
C GLU A 52 -10.56 -3.44 31.59
N PHE A 53 -9.98 -2.83 30.55
CA PHE A 53 -9.08 -3.50 29.61
C PHE A 53 -7.64 -3.06 29.80
N PRO A 54 -6.67 -3.99 29.74
CA PRO A 54 -5.27 -3.65 29.75
C PRO A 54 -4.90 -2.72 28.57
N LYS A 55 -4.12 -1.69 28.86
CA LYS A 55 -3.63 -0.76 27.83
C LYS A 55 -2.40 -1.36 27.14
N VAL A 56 -2.51 -1.67 25.86
CA VAL A 56 -1.39 -2.11 25.02
C VAL A 56 -0.90 -0.93 24.20
N LYS A 57 0.32 -0.49 24.46
CA LYS A 57 0.97 0.57 23.68
C LYS A 57 1.40 -0.03 22.33
N ALA A 58 0.61 0.20 21.29
CA ALA A 58 0.91 -0.27 19.95
C ALA A 58 2.17 0.42 19.41
N GLN A 59 3.23 -0.34 19.18
CA GLN A 59 4.41 0.13 18.46
C GLN A 59 4.15 -0.04 16.96
N THR A 60 3.99 1.07 16.26
CA THR A 60 3.82 1.07 14.80
C THR A 60 5.20 1.14 14.15
N ASN A 61 5.71 0.01 13.67
CA ASN A 61 6.84 0.02 12.76
C ASN A 61 6.34 0.42 11.37
N SER A 62 6.37 1.72 11.08
CA SER A 62 6.04 2.24 9.76
C SER A 62 7.00 1.65 8.72
N ARG A 63 6.46 1.23 7.58
CA ARG A 63 7.29 0.78 6.46
C ARG A 63 8.00 1.97 5.83
N GLY A 64 9.33 1.84 5.61
CA GLY A 64 10.11 2.90 5.01
C GLY A 64 9.77 3.12 3.53
N PRO A 65 9.75 4.37 3.04
CA PRO A 65 9.71 4.65 1.61
C PRO A 65 11.04 4.27 0.96
N PHE A 66 11.06 4.23 -0.37
CA PHE A 66 12.30 4.20 -1.16
C PHE A 66 12.72 5.62 -1.49
N THR A 67 14.03 5.85 -1.60
CA THR A 67 14.57 7.06 -2.23
C THR A 67 14.39 7.00 -3.75
N PRO A 68 14.51 8.11 -4.50
CA PRO A 68 14.48 8.09 -5.96
C PRO A 68 15.52 7.14 -6.57
N THR A 69 16.74 7.12 -6.04
CA THR A 69 17.81 6.22 -6.50
C THR A 69 17.46 4.76 -6.28
N GLU A 70 16.99 4.40 -5.10
CA GLU A 70 16.53 3.04 -4.77
C GLU A 70 15.33 2.62 -5.63
N TYR A 71 14.39 3.54 -5.90
CA TYR A 71 13.27 3.27 -6.82
C TYR A 71 13.75 2.94 -8.23
N TRP A 72 14.70 3.69 -8.76
CA TRP A 72 15.27 3.40 -10.07
C TRP A 72 16.07 2.09 -10.08
N GLN A 73 16.76 1.77 -9.00
CA GLN A 73 17.44 0.48 -8.82
C GLN A 73 16.42 -0.67 -8.86
N LEU A 74 15.35 -0.60 -8.06
CA LEU A 74 14.26 -1.60 -8.07
C LEU A 74 13.67 -1.79 -9.47
N LEU A 75 13.39 -0.70 -10.17
CA LEU A 75 12.77 -0.74 -11.49
C LEU A 75 13.70 -1.38 -12.53
N ARG A 76 14.99 -1.05 -12.50
CA ARG A 76 16.00 -1.67 -13.38
C ARG A 76 16.16 -3.15 -13.10
N THR A 77 16.31 -3.52 -11.83
CA THR A 77 16.46 -4.94 -11.42
C THR A 77 15.20 -5.75 -11.75
N SER A 78 14.00 -5.19 -11.51
CA SER A 78 12.75 -5.86 -11.92
C SER A 78 12.67 -6.13 -13.43
N ARG A 79 13.22 -5.24 -14.25
CA ARG A 79 13.27 -5.45 -15.71
C ARG A 79 14.33 -6.47 -16.10
N ALA A 80 15.50 -6.42 -15.48
CA ALA A 80 16.61 -7.34 -15.78
C ALA A 80 16.27 -8.78 -15.40
N LEU A 81 15.55 -8.99 -14.32
CA LEU A 81 15.13 -10.31 -13.85
C LEU A 81 13.84 -10.83 -14.53
N CYS A 82 13.17 -10.02 -15.37
CA CYS A 82 11.99 -10.44 -16.09
C CYS A 82 12.27 -11.67 -16.96
N GLY A 83 11.44 -12.72 -16.82
CA GLY A 83 11.61 -13.99 -17.53
C GLY A 83 12.69 -14.91 -16.95
N GLN A 84 13.44 -14.49 -15.95
CA GLN A 84 14.40 -15.33 -15.26
C GLN A 84 13.71 -16.30 -14.31
N PRO A 85 14.26 -17.52 -14.11
CA PRO A 85 13.76 -18.45 -13.10
C PRO A 85 13.79 -17.83 -11.70
N ALA A 86 12.86 -18.28 -10.87
CA ALA A 86 12.87 -17.95 -9.45
C ALA A 86 14.17 -18.47 -8.78
N PRO A 87 14.71 -17.79 -7.76
CA PRO A 87 15.94 -18.22 -7.09
C PRO A 87 15.76 -19.48 -6.23
N ASP A 88 14.51 -19.75 -5.77
CA ASP A 88 14.20 -20.92 -4.95
C ASP A 88 13.96 -22.17 -5.82
N ASP A 89 14.21 -23.35 -5.26
CA ASP A 89 13.91 -24.63 -5.90
C ASP A 89 12.40 -24.89 -6.04
N ALA A 90 12.03 -25.81 -6.94
CA ALA A 90 10.63 -26.09 -7.26
C ALA A 90 9.81 -26.59 -6.04
N HIS A 91 10.43 -27.30 -5.09
CA HIS A 91 9.76 -27.76 -3.87
C HIS A 91 9.43 -26.57 -2.96
N THR A 92 10.42 -25.70 -2.69
CA THR A 92 10.25 -24.48 -1.90
C THR A 92 9.21 -23.54 -2.53
N LEU A 93 9.25 -23.33 -3.85
CA LEU A 93 8.26 -22.51 -4.57
C LEU A 93 6.84 -23.04 -4.37
N ARG A 94 6.65 -24.36 -4.47
CA ARG A 94 5.33 -24.98 -4.33
C ARG A 94 4.87 -25.03 -2.87
N VAL A 95 5.70 -25.56 -1.97
CA VAL A 95 5.27 -25.87 -0.59
C VAL A 95 5.28 -24.62 0.30
N ARG A 96 6.36 -23.84 0.27
CA ARG A 96 6.51 -22.68 1.14
C ARG A 96 5.81 -21.44 0.59
N HIS A 97 5.91 -21.19 -0.73
CA HIS A 97 5.37 -19.99 -1.35
C HIS A 97 4.03 -20.24 -2.04
N GLY A 98 3.62 -21.50 -2.22
CA GLY A 98 2.36 -21.89 -2.84
C GLY A 98 2.25 -21.41 -4.29
N LEU A 99 3.39 -21.37 -5.03
CA LEU A 99 3.42 -20.98 -6.43
C LEU A 99 3.14 -22.18 -7.33
N ARG A 100 2.48 -21.93 -8.47
CA ARG A 100 2.27 -22.91 -9.53
C ARG A 100 3.48 -22.96 -10.43
N GLN A 101 3.71 -24.10 -11.07
CA GLN A 101 4.84 -24.28 -11.99
C GLN A 101 4.88 -23.25 -13.12
N SER A 102 3.70 -22.81 -13.60
CA SER A 102 3.58 -21.73 -14.61
C SER A 102 4.16 -20.39 -14.16
N ASP A 103 4.36 -20.19 -12.87
CA ASP A 103 4.81 -18.96 -12.27
C ASP A 103 6.20 -19.09 -11.61
N TYR A 104 7.01 -20.05 -12.05
CA TYR A 104 8.39 -20.23 -11.58
C TYR A 104 9.38 -19.32 -12.31
N THR A 105 8.89 -18.48 -13.22
CA THR A 105 9.65 -17.40 -13.86
C THR A 105 9.06 -16.06 -13.51
N MET A 106 9.92 -15.04 -13.34
CA MET A 106 9.47 -13.70 -12.96
C MET A 106 8.60 -13.08 -14.07
N PRO A 107 7.35 -12.71 -13.77
CA PRO A 107 6.47 -12.08 -14.75
C PRO A 107 6.90 -10.64 -15.04
N PRO A 108 6.71 -10.15 -16.29
CA PRO A 108 6.96 -8.75 -16.65
C PRO A 108 6.09 -7.77 -15.86
N ASP A 109 4.95 -8.24 -15.39
CA ASP A 109 4.00 -7.48 -14.57
C ASP A 109 4.63 -6.85 -13.34
N LEU A 110 5.67 -7.47 -12.75
CA LEU A 110 6.31 -6.92 -11.56
C LEU A 110 6.95 -5.55 -11.84
N ALA A 111 7.68 -5.40 -12.94
CA ALA A 111 8.28 -4.11 -13.31
C ALA A 111 7.21 -3.04 -13.56
N TRP A 112 6.07 -3.42 -14.16
CA TRP A 112 4.94 -2.50 -14.32
C TRP A 112 4.28 -2.15 -12.99
N VAL A 113 4.11 -3.11 -12.07
CA VAL A 113 3.59 -2.86 -10.72
C VAL A 113 4.47 -1.85 -9.99
N VAL A 114 5.79 -2.03 -10.00
CA VAL A 114 6.75 -1.10 -9.37
C VAL A 114 6.58 0.32 -9.94
N GLY A 115 6.61 0.45 -11.27
CA GLY A 115 6.46 1.75 -11.93
C GLY A 115 5.07 2.36 -11.76
N PHE A 116 4.03 1.55 -11.79
CA PHE A 116 2.65 2.01 -11.69
C PHE A 116 2.31 2.48 -10.27
N MET A 117 2.65 1.71 -9.24
CA MET A 117 2.32 2.04 -7.86
C MET A 117 2.97 3.34 -7.39
N VAL A 118 4.24 3.60 -7.76
CA VAL A 118 4.93 4.84 -7.39
C VAL A 118 4.31 6.06 -8.07
N ASN A 119 3.64 5.88 -9.21
CA ASN A 119 3.06 6.98 -9.99
C ASN A 119 1.53 7.04 -9.94
N SER A 120 0.85 6.19 -9.17
CA SER A 120 -0.62 6.12 -9.14
C SER A 120 -1.24 6.18 -7.75
N PHE A 121 -0.48 6.24 -6.69
CA PHE A 121 -0.98 6.31 -5.30
C PHE A 121 -1.85 5.11 -4.86
N ILE A 122 -1.99 4.06 -5.64
CA ILE A 122 -2.81 2.89 -5.29
C ILE A 122 -2.19 2.08 -4.15
N ARG A 123 -3.05 1.34 -3.44
CA ARG A 123 -2.61 0.37 -2.42
C ARG A 123 -2.28 -0.98 -3.06
N PRO A 124 -1.44 -1.83 -2.45
CA PRO A 124 -1.26 -3.21 -2.91
C PRO A 124 -2.57 -4.00 -2.99
N SER A 125 -3.57 -3.68 -2.14
CA SER A 125 -4.90 -4.29 -2.21
C SER A 125 -5.64 -3.95 -3.51
N ASP A 126 -5.42 -2.77 -4.06
CA ASP A 126 -6.09 -2.32 -5.29
C ASP A 126 -5.62 -3.11 -6.52
N LEU A 127 -4.39 -3.66 -6.49
CA LEU A 127 -3.88 -4.56 -7.53
C LEU A 127 -4.76 -5.80 -7.76
N LYS A 128 -5.51 -6.20 -6.72
CA LYS A 128 -6.42 -7.35 -6.81
C LYS A 128 -7.69 -7.05 -7.60
N THR A 129 -8.11 -5.81 -7.65
CA THR A 129 -9.43 -5.41 -8.20
C THR A 129 -9.33 -4.53 -9.43
N LEU A 130 -8.15 -3.95 -9.69
CA LEU A 130 -7.95 -3.02 -10.79
C LEU A 130 -8.03 -3.73 -12.15
N LYS A 131 -8.98 -3.28 -12.99
CA LYS A 131 -9.27 -3.79 -14.34
C LYS A 131 -9.10 -2.68 -15.36
N HIS A 132 -8.98 -3.03 -16.66
CA HIS A 132 -8.88 -2.04 -17.73
C HIS A 132 -10.05 -1.05 -17.75
N LYS A 133 -11.28 -1.49 -17.48
CA LYS A 133 -12.47 -0.61 -17.39
C LYS A 133 -12.41 0.45 -16.29
N HIS A 134 -11.53 0.30 -15.31
CA HIS A 134 -11.33 1.28 -14.25
C HIS A 134 -10.31 2.37 -14.60
N VAL A 135 -9.71 2.30 -15.80
CA VAL A 135 -8.62 3.17 -16.24
C VAL A 135 -9.04 3.98 -17.45
N GLU A 136 -9.07 5.29 -17.29
CA GLU A 136 -9.31 6.25 -18.37
C GLU A 136 -8.03 7.07 -18.62
N ILE A 137 -7.61 7.22 -19.88
CA ILE A 137 -6.52 8.14 -20.24
C ILE A 137 -7.13 9.50 -20.53
N VAL A 138 -6.89 10.46 -19.65
CA VAL A 138 -7.30 11.84 -19.83
C VAL A 138 -6.19 12.62 -20.52
N ARG A 139 -6.56 13.38 -21.58
CA ARG A 139 -5.65 14.21 -22.39
C ARG A 139 -6.21 15.62 -22.49
N ASN A 140 -5.76 16.46 -21.56
CA ASN A 140 -6.06 17.89 -21.55
C ASN A 140 -4.73 18.66 -21.52
N ALA A 141 -4.65 19.78 -20.83
CA ALA A 141 -3.40 20.47 -20.53
C ALA A 141 -2.35 19.53 -19.89
N ASN A 142 -2.81 18.55 -19.10
CA ASN A 142 -1.98 17.48 -18.56
C ASN A 142 -2.47 16.12 -19.04
N VAL A 143 -1.55 15.15 -19.19
CA VAL A 143 -1.87 13.76 -19.55
C VAL A 143 -1.70 12.87 -18.32
N TYR A 144 -2.78 12.20 -17.91
CA TYR A 144 -2.79 11.34 -16.73
C TYR A 144 -3.80 10.19 -16.89
N LEU A 145 -3.76 9.23 -15.97
CA LEU A 145 -4.83 8.25 -15.84
C LEU A 145 -5.80 8.70 -14.75
N ARG A 146 -7.10 8.58 -15.04
CA ARG A 146 -8.16 8.63 -14.05
C ARG A 146 -8.50 7.19 -13.67
N LEU A 147 -8.31 6.83 -12.38
CA LEU A 147 -8.57 5.49 -11.88
C LEU A 147 -9.86 5.50 -11.05
N THR A 148 -10.91 4.87 -11.57
CA THR A 148 -12.19 4.72 -10.88
C THR A 148 -12.23 3.37 -10.16
N LEU A 149 -11.65 3.32 -8.98
CA LEU A 149 -11.64 2.12 -8.15
C LEU A 149 -12.99 1.90 -7.48
N PRO A 150 -13.35 0.65 -7.12
CA PRO A 150 -14.55 0.39 -6.34
C PRO A 150 -14.62 1.28 -5.09
N ALA A 151 -15.80 1.84 -4.84
CA ALA A 151 -16.02 2.70 -3.69
C ALA A 151 -15.79 1.93 -2.38
N THR A 152 -15.20 2.62 -1.40
CA THR A 152 -15.10 2.15 -0.01
C THR A 152 -15.90 3.09 0.87
N LYS A 153 -16.19 2.72 2.13
CA LYS A 153 -16.99 3.54 3.05
C LYS A 153 -16.52 5.00 3.18
N SER A 154 -15.25 5.28 2.91
CA SER A 154 -14.64 6.61 3.10
C SER A 154 -14.07 7.23 1.82
N HIS A 155 -14.12 6.54 0.67
CA HIS A 155 -13.45 7.00 -0.56
C HIS A 155 -14.21 6.56 -1.81
N ASP A 156 -14.88 7.48 -2.44
CA ASP A 156 -15.66 7.32 -3.68
C ASP A 156 -15.02 7.99 -4.89
N LYS A 157 -14.09 8.94 -4.67
CA LYS A 157 -13.47 9.74 -5.73
C LYS A 157 -12.39 8.97 -6.49
N PRO A 158 -12.26 9.22 -7.81
CA PRO A 158 -11.20 8.65 -8.62
C PRO A 158 -9.82 9.15 -8.19
N ILE A 159 -8.79 8.34 -8.47
CA ILE A 159 -7.39 8.73 -8.30
C ILE A 159 -6.90 9.34 -9.62
N VAL A 160 -6.22 10.47 -9.55
CA VAL A 160 -5.46 11.08 -10.63
C VAL A 160 -4.00 10.65 -10.50
N THR A 161 -3.45 10.06 -11.57
CA THR A 161 -2.06 9.57 -11.56
C THR A 161 -1.09 10.64 -12.06
N LEU A 162 0.20 10.37 -11.83
CA LEU A 162 1.27 11.12 -12.50
C LEU A 162 1.43 10.64 -13.95
N GLN A 163 1.96 11.50 -14.82
CA GLN A 163 2.19 11.20 -16.24
C GLN A 163 2.98 9.90 -16.50
N PRO A 164 4.03 9.51 -15.73
CA PRO A 164 4.73 8.26 -15.97
C PRO A 164 3.84 7.00 -15.87
N ALA A 165 2.75 7.03 -15.08
CA ALA A 165 1.80 5.92 -15.02
C ALA A 165 1.13 5.66 -16.38
N VAL A 166 0.93 6.68 -17.20
CA VAL A 166 0.37 6.54 -18.57
C VAL A 166 1.28 5.70 -19.45
N ARG A 167 2.61 5.93 -19.35
CA ARG A 167 3.60 5.15 -20.13
C ARG A 167 3.59 3.69 -19.70
N VAL A 168 3.55 3.44 -18.38
CA VAL A 168 3.46 2.08 -17.83
C VAL A 168 2.18 1.40 -18.31
N TYR A 169 1.03 2.06 -18.21
CA TYR A 169 -0.25 1.53 -18.65
C TYR A 169 -0.26 1.16 -20.13
N ARG A 170 0.27 2.04 -21.01
CA ARG A 170 0.38 1.75 -22.44
C ARG A 170 1.27 0.55 -22.72
N ALA A 171 2.42 0.44 -22.04
CA ALA A 171 3.36 -0.67 -22.22
C ALA A 171 2.72 -2.01 -21.82
N LEU A 172 2.09 -2.07 -20.64
CA LEU A 172 1.41 -3.29 -20.17
C LEU A 172 0.21 -3.66 -21.08
N THR A 173 -0.60 -2.67 -21.49
CA THR A 173 -1.76 -2.91 -22.36
C THR A 173 -1.32 -3.46 -23.72
N LYS A 174 -0.26 -2.91 -24.31
CA LYS A 174 0.32 -3.44 -25.55
C LYS A 174 0.74 -4.91 -25.40
N HIS A 175 1.44 -5.23 -24.30
CA HIS A 175 1.87 -6.62 -24.03
C HIS A 175 0.67 -7.56 -23.82
N HIS A 176 -0.32 -7.14 -23.04
CA HIS A 176 -1.50 -7.96 -22.75
C HIS A 176 -2.40 -8.11 -23.99
N HIS A 177 -2.48 -7.08 -24.85
CA HIS A 177 -3.22 -7.15 -26.09
C HIS A 177 -2.68 -8.26 -27.02
N LEU A 178 -1.36 -8.37 -27.14
CA LEU A 178 -0.71 -9.44 -27.90
C LEU A 178 -1.02 -10.84 -27.36
N LYS A 179 -1.45 -10.94 -26.11
CA LYS A 179 -1.83 -12.21 -25.44
C LYS A 179 -3.36 -12.38 -25.30
N GLY A 180 -4.17 -11.49 -25.91
CA GLY A 180 -5.63 -11.54 -25.80
C GLY A 180 -6.21 -11.17 -24.43
N ASN A 181 -5.43 -10.53 -23.56
CA ASN A 181 -5.78 -10.24 -22.16
C ASN A 181 -5.93 -8.73 -21.87
N ALA A 182 -6.45 -7.95 -22.82
CA ALA A 182 -6.64 -6.50 -22.69
C ALA A 182 -8.09 -6.06 -22.84
N ASN A 183 -9.05 -6.94 -22.58
CA ASN A 183 -10.47 -6.60 -22.59
C ASN A 183 -10.83 -5.72 -21.34
N PRO A 184 -11.91 -4.94 -21.41
CA PRO A 184 -12.30 -4.06 -20.30
C PRO A 184 -12.43 -4.75 -18.94
N ASN A 185 -12.84 -6.02 -18.92
CA ASN A 185 -13.02 -6.80 -17.70
C ASN A 185 -11.77 -7.57 -17.25
N ASP A 186 -10.68 -7.55 -18.02
CA ASP A 186 -9.42 -8.19 -17.65
C ASP A 186 -8.72 -7.38 -16.56
N TYR A 187 -7.99 -8.08 -15.70
CA TYR A 187 -7.20 -7.46 -14.65
C TYR A 187 -5.95 -6.79 -15.23
N LEU A 188 -5.57 -5.68 -14.63
CA LEU A 188 -4.45 -4.88 -15.11
C LEU A 188 -3.10 -5.58 -14.92
N PHE A 189 -2.99 -6.40 -13.89
CA PHE A 189 -1.77 -7.14 -13.56
C PHE A 189 -2.08 -8.61 -13.40
N LEU A 190 -1.25 -9.47 -13.99
CA LEU A 190 -1.40 -10.92 -14.02
C LEU A 190 -2.83 -11.34 -14.44
N PRO A 191 -3.32 -10.91 -15.62
CA PRO A 191 -4.71 -11.13 -16.05
C PRO A 191 -5.06 -12.61 -16.20
N GLN A 192 -4.07 -13.50 -16.43
CA GLN A 192 -4.24 -14.94 -16.53
C GLN A 192 -4.71 -15.60 -15.23
N HIS A 193 -4.52 -14.96 -14.08
CA HIS A 193 -4.93 -15.50 -12.79
C HIS A 193 -6.27 -14.95 -12.34
N LYS A 194 -7.32 -15.78 -12.36
CA LYS A 194 -8.65 -15.44 -11.82
C LYS A 194 -8.63 -15.32 -10.28
N ASP A 195 -7.85 -16.18 -9.60
CA ASP A 195 -7.60 -16.07 -8.16
C ASP A 195 -6.69 -14.87 -7.87
N ARG A 196 -7.29 -13.80 -7.38
CA ARG A 196 -6.58 -12.54 -7.12
C ARG A 196 -5.74 -12.55 -5.85
N ALA A 197 -6.06 -13.44 -4.91
CA ALA A 197 -5.21 -13.66 -3.74
C ALA A 197 -3.91 -14.36 -4.17
N TYR A 198 -4.02 -15.32 -5.06
CA TYR A 198 -2.88 -15.99 -5.67
C TYR A 198 -2.02 -15.03 -6.51
N ALA A 199 -2.63 -14.23 -7.40
CA ALA A 199 -1.90 -13.23 -8.19
C ALA A 199 -1.11 -12.25 -7.31
N ALA A 200 -1.71 -11.78 -6.20
CA ALA A 200 -1.02 -10.92 -5.25
C ALA A 200 0.15 -11.64 -4.54
N ARG A 201 0.04 -12.94 -4.30
CA ARG A 201 1.12 -13.77 -3.73
C ARG A 201 2.30 -13.86 -4.69
N VAL A 202 2.05 -14.12 -5.98
CA VAL A 202 3.08 -14.13 -7.02
C VAL A 202 3.83 -12.81 -7.07
N LEU A 203 3.11 -11.68 -7.13
CA LEU A 203 3.73 -10.34 -7.12
C LEU A 203 4.54 -10.07 -5.86
N ALA A 204 4.02 -10.45 -4.68
CA ALA A 204 4.73 -10.27 -3.43
C ALA A 204 6.01 -11.11 -3.34
N TYR A 205 5.96 -12.35 -3.82
CA TYR A 205 7.12 -13.23 -3.86
C TYR A 205 8.24 -12.61 -4.72
N TYR A 206 7.95 -12.27 -5.97
CA TYR A 206 8.96 -11.72 -6.87
C TYR A 206 9.43 -10.32 -6.46
N PHE A 207 8.57 -9.51 -5.86
CA PHE A 207 9.00 -8.26 -5.26
C PHE A 207 10.04 -8.47 -4.14
N ASN A 208 9.84 -9.50 -3.30
CA ASN A 208 10.80 -9.87 -2.28
C ASN A 208 12.12 -10.40 -2.86
N CYS A 209 12.09 -11.12 -3.99
CA CYS A 209 13.30 -11.53 -4.71
C CYS A 209 14.09 -10.30 -5.21
N VAL A 210 13.40 -9.34 -5.84
CA VAL A 210 14.05 -8.07 -6.28
C VAL A 210 14.61 -7.30 -5.10
N MET A 211 13.91 -7.23 -3.98
CA MET A 211 14.41 -6.56 -2.78
C MET A 211 15.61 -7.28 -2.16
N ALA A 212 15.66 -8.61 -2.26
CA ALA A 212 16.82 -9.38 -1.81
C ALA A 212 18.04 -9.09 -2.70
N GLU A 213 17.85 -9.15 -4.02
CA GLU A 213 18.89 -8.89 -5.02
C GLU A 213 19.48 -7.47 -4.91
N THR A 214 18.63 -6.48 -4.60
CA THR A 214 19.04 -5.08 -4.46
C THR A 214 19.53 -4.71 -3.06
N GLY A 215 19.41 -5.58 -2.07
CA GLY A 215 19.70 -5.27 -0.66
C GLY A 215 18.71 -4.30 -0.01
N LEU A 216 17.54 -4.06 -0.64
CA LEU A 216 16.61 -3.00 -0.23
C LEU A 216 15.48 -3.47 0.69
N LYS A 217 15.61 -4.62 1.36
CA LYS A 217 14.57 -5.13 2.31
C LYS A 217 14.32 -4.21 3.49
N HIS A 218 15.30 -3.43 3.89
CA HIS A 218 15.20 -2.48 4.99
C HIS A 218 15.58 -1.07 4.52
N GLY A 219 14.97 -0.06 5.12
CA GLY A 219 15.36 1.33 4.95
C GLY A 219 16.60 1.69 5.75
N ALA A 220 17.13 2.89 5.57
CA ALA A 220 18.34 3.37 6.24
C ALA A 220 18.26 3.33 7.78
N GLN A 221 17.07 3.41 8.35
CA GLN A 221 16.82 3.32 9.80
C GLN A 221 16.30 1.93 10.22
N GLY A 222 16.51 0.89 9.40
CA GLY A 222 16.06 -0.47 9.69
C GLY A 222 14.57 -0.73 9.47
N GLN A 223 13.78 0.23 8.95
CA GLN A 223 12.34 0.02 8.72
C GLN A 223 12.14 -1.07 7.65
N PRO A 224 11.25 -2.05 7.90
CA PRO A 224 10.97 -3.08 6.91
C PRO A 224 10.28 -2.49 5.67
N ARG A 225 10.56 -3.04 4.50
CA ARG A 225 9.98 -2.63 3.23
C ARG A 225 9.17 -3.75 2.59
N SER A 226 8.15 -3.39 1.83
CA SER A 226 7.26 -4.30 1.10
C SER A 226 6.65 -3.58 -0.10
N LEU A 227 5.77 -4.24 -0.86
CA LEU A 227 4.97 -3.58 -1.91
C LEU A 227 4.27 -2.29 -1.42
N TYR A 228 3.87 -2.24 -0.14
CA TYR A 228 3.26 -1.04 0.43
C TYR A 228 4.24 0.15 0.47
N SER A 229 5.54 -0.10 0.55
CA SER A 229 6.59 0.93 0.50
C SER A 229 6.61 1.70 -0.82
N LEU A 230 6.17 1.10 -1.93
CA LEU A 230 6.00 1.82 -3.21
C LEU A 230 4.94 2.92 -3.10
N ARG A 231 3.84 2.65 -2.40
CA ARG A 231 2.83 3.68 -2.10
C ARG A 231 3.38 4.74 -1.13
N HIS A 232 4.15 4.34 -0.12
CA HIS A 232 4.81 5.32 0.74
C HIS A 232 5.71 6.23 -0.10
N SER A 233 6.53 5.68 -0.99
CA SER A 233 7.39 6.46 -1.91
C SER A 233 6.57 7.40 -2.80
N SER A 234 5.43 6.94 -3.33
CA SER A 234 4.54 7.78 -4.15
C SER A 234 4.10 9.06 -3.41
N ILE A 235 3.69 8.93 -2.15
CA ILE A 235 3.26 10.07 -1.32
C ILE A 235 4.47 10.91 -0.91
N THR A 236 5.54 10.28 -0.42
CA THR A 236 6.78 10.98 -0.01
C THR A 236 7.37 11.80 -1.15
N PHE A 237 7.45 11.23 -2.36
CA PHE A 237 7.98 11.98 -3.51
C PHE A 237 7.13 13.20 -3.87
N ARG A 238 5.83 13.17 -3.64
CA ARG A 238 4.97 14.34 -3.86
C ARG A 238 5.17 15.42 -2.81
N LEU A 239 5.37 15.00 -1.56
CA LEU A 239 5.66 15.94 -0.48
C LEU A 239 7.03 16.59 -0.63
N LEU A 240 8.06 15.81 -1.02
CA LEU A 240 9.44 16.30 -1.11
C LEU A 240 9.73 17.05 -2.43
N TYR A 241 9.18 16.54 -3.55
CA TYR A 241 9.55 17.03 -4.89
C TYR A 241 8.35 17.59 -5.67
N GLY A 242 7.17 17.59 -5.09
CA GLY A 242 5.98 18.22 -5.67
C GLY A 242 5.93 19.71 -5.31
N HIS A 243 5.89 20.58 -6.31
CA HIS A 243 5.88 22.02 -6.15
C HIS A 243 4.68 22.50 -5.30
N GLY A 244 4.86 22.56 -3.96
CA GLY A 244 3.86 23.10 -3.04
C GLY A 244 2.52 22.38 -3.04
N ILE A 245 2.50 21.07 -3.24
CA ILE A 245 1.23 20.34 -3.21
C ILE A 245 0.55 20.49 -1.84
N ASP A 246 -0.70 20.91 -1.86
CA ASP A 246 -1.53 20.92 -0.66
C ASP A 246 -1.76 19.52 -0.12
N VAL A 247 -1.52 19.32 1.18
CA VAL A 247 -1.61 18.03 1.86
C VAL A 247 -3.03 17.46 1.80
N LEU A 248 -4.07 18.32 1.85
CA LEU A 248 -5.47 17.88 1.74
C LEU A 248 -5.77 17.35 0.34
N THR A 249 -5.26 18.02 -0.70
CA THR A 249 -5.36 17.55 -2.10
C THR A 249 -4.65 16.20 -2.27
N LEU A 250 -3.43 16.07 -1.73
CA LEU A 250 -2.70 14.80 -1.78
C LEU A 250 -3.42 13.69 -1.01
N ALA A 251 -3.94 13.98 0.19
CA ALA A 251 -4.68 13.02 1.01
C ALA A 251 -5.93 12.51 0.28
N ARG A 252 -6.72 13.41 -0.30
CA ARG A 252 -7.91 13.06 -1.09
C ARG A 252 -7.55 12.21 -2.30
N ASN A 253 -6.55 12.61 -3.08
CA ASN A 253 -6.11 11.86 -4.26
C ASN A 253 -5.53 10.48 -3.89
N ALA A 254 -4.74 10.41 -2.85
CA ALA A 254 -4.20 9.15 -2.34
C ALA A 254 -5.23 8.31 -1.55
N ARG A 255 -6.50 8.76 -1.42
CA ARG A 255 -7.56 8.06 -0.66
C ARG A 255 -7.09 7.72 0.76
N THR A 256 -6.59 8.73 1.49
CA THR A 256 -6.13 8.64 2.88
C THR A 256 -6.54 9.91 3.64
N SER A 257 -6.30 9.97 4.94
CA SER A 257 -6.52 11.19 5.73
C SER A 257 -5.25 12.04 5.86
N VAL A 258 -5.42 13.33 6.13
CA VAL A 258 -4.31 14.24 6.46
C VAL A 258 -3.55 13.74 7.68
N ASP A 259 -4.25 13.23 8.71
CA ASP A 259 -3.63 12.65 9.90
C ASP A 259 -2.70 11.47 9.58
N MET A 260 -3.11 10.62 8.63
CA MET A 260 -2.27 9.51 8.18
C MET A 260 -1.02 10.00 7.43
N ILE A 261 -1.15 11.08 6.65
CA ILE A 261 0.01 11.71 6.01
C ILE A 261 0.93 12.30 7.07
N ASN A 262 0.41 13.08 8.01
CA ASN A 262 1.20 13.65 9.09
C ASN A 262 1.90 12.59 9.94
N ARG A 263 1.19 11.54 10.33
CA ARG A 263 1.75 10.47 11.18
C ARG A 263 2.88 9.69 10.52
N HIS A 264 2.80 9.44 9.22
CA HIS A 264 3.73 8.56 8.52
C HIS A 264 4.77 9.27 7.66
N TYR A 265 4.56 10.55 7.36
CA TYR A 265 5.40 11.28 6.39
C TYR A 265 5.91 12.64 6.91
N ALA A 266 5.31 13.20 7.97
CA ALA A 266 5.73 14.51 8.48
C ALA A 266 7.18 14.55 8.96
N SER A 267 7.69 13.43 9.49
CA SER A 267 9.10 13.32 9.92
C SER A 267 10.12 13.44 8.78
N THR A 268 9.67 13.30 7.52
CA THR A 268 10.54 13.45 6.34
C THR A 268 10.54 14.86 5.78
N LEU A 269 9.69 15.76 6.31
CA LEU A 269 9.55 17.14 5.87
C LEU A 269 10.23 18.07 6.85
N THR A 270 11.16 18.89 6.36
CA THR A 270 11.69 20.03 7.12
C THR A 270 11.13 21.33 6.56
N ALA A 271 11.00 22.35 7.42
CA ALA A 271 10.56 23.69 7.00
C ALA A 271 11.50 24.28 5.94
N GLU A 272 12.80 24.00 6.04
CA GLU A 272 13.82 24.47 5.11
C GLU A 272 13.63 23.94 3.69
N GLN A 273 13.14 22.68 3.52
CA GLN A 273 12.84 22.13 2.19
C GLN A 273 11.72 22.91 1.47
N ASN A 274 10.89 23.61 2.23
CA ASN A 274 9.77 24.40 1.72
C ASN A 274 9.98 25.90 1.87
N ILE A 275 11.22 26.36 2.09
CA ILE A 275 11.52 27.79 2.38
C ILE A 275 10.99 28.73 1.27
N GLY A 276 11.12 28.34 0.01
CA GLY A 276 10.59 29.13 -1.10
C GLY A 276 9.08 29.30 -1.08
N ILE A 277 8.35 28.27 -0.60
CA ILE A 277 6.88 28.31 -0.45
C ILE A 277 6.51 29.15 0.77
N LEU A 278 7.21 28.97 1.90
CA LEU A 278 7.00 29.75 3.12
C LEU A 278 7.22 31.24 2.90
N GLN A 279 8.17 31.61 2.05
CA GLN A 279 8.50 32.99 1.70
C GLN A 279 7.67 33.53 0.52
N SER A 280 6.92 32.66 -0.19
CA SER A 280 6.11 33.10 -1.34
C SER A 280 4.97 34.02 -0.89
N ARG A 281 4.76 35.12 -1.63
CA ARG A 281 3.62 35.98 -1.47
C ARG A 281 2.67 35.82 -2.66
N ARG A 282 1.37 35.77 -2.44
CA ARG A 282 0.39 35.87 -3.54
C ARG A 282 0.62 37.18 -4.26
N PRO A 283 0.69 37.23 -5.60
CA PRO A 283 0.64 38.49 -6.32
C PRO A 283 -0.61 39.26 -5.85
N GLN A 284 -0.45 40.47 -5.37
CA GLN A 284 -1.60 41.33 -5.11
C GLN A 284 -2.35 41.48 -6.43
N ALA A 285 -3.64 41.12 -6.43
CA ALA A 285 -4.52 41.49 -7.52
C ALA A 285 -4.46 43.01 -7.64
N ARG A 286 -3.89 43.55 -8.72
CA ARG A 286 -4.00 44.96 -9.04
C ARG A 286 -5.49 45.18 -9.32
N PHE A 287 -6.21 45.68 -8.33
CA PHE A 287 -7.46 46.37 -8.60
C PHE A 287 -7.08 47.60 -9.43
N ASN A 288 -7.30 47.54 -10.74
CA ASN A 288 -7.40 48.74 -11.53
C ASN A 288 -8.74 49.38 -11.15
N PRO A 289 -8.74 50.69 -10.72
CA PRO A 289 -9.97 51.41 -10.42
C PRO A 289 -10.81 51.63 -11.69
#